data_203023c0c9903708d4667b15e2ade034
#
_entry.id   203023c0c9903708d4667b15e2ade034
#
_cell.length_a   1.000
_cell.length_b   1.000
_cell.length_c   1.000
_cell.angle_alpha   90.00
_cell.angle_beta   90.00
_cell.angle_gamma   90.00
#
_symmetry.space_group_name_H-M   'P 1'
#
loop_
_entity.id
_entity.type
_entity.pdbx_description
1 polymer ?
#
loop_
_entity_poly.entity_id
_entity_poly.type
_entity_poly.pdbx_seq_one_letter_code
_entity_poly.pdbx_strand_id
1 'polypeptide(L)'
;LARIISPQVSSLLKKDIKIGAVMMAINRLSPASELRVRKNIKKFAVNLGDFIVRSDLCDFTFKNTPSLLKEIAKILSKSADSNDYFLTVSQGIFETNIVTSKNLRPFVEEIFEPETLINSVLDLASITIKLPKENQAQSGIYYFILKQLAWADIPLQEIISTTNEMTIVVKEEDINQTFAILMDMKLS
;
A
#
# COMPACT_ATOMS: atom_id res chain seq x y z
N LEU A 1 -5.77 11.73 27.11
CA LEU A 1 -6.83 11.63 26.10
C LEU A 1 -8.16 12.17 26.66
N ALA A 2 -8.73 11.61 27.76
CA ALA A 2 -10.03 12.02 28.30
C ALA A 2 -10.14 13.55 28.55
N ARG A 3 -9.11 14.19 29.13
CA ARG A 3 -9.08 15.65 29.33
C ARG A 3 -9.15 16.45 28.02
N ILE A 4 -8.54 15.93 26.95
CA ILE A 4 -8.50 16.61 25.65
C ILE A 4 -9.85 16.56 24.95
N ILE A 5 -10.54 15.42 25.02
CA ILE A 5 -11.82 15.22 24.32
C ILE A 5 -13.06 15.63 25.12
N SER A 6 -12.95 15.78 26.46
CA SER A 6 -14.06 16.18 27.33
C SER A 6 -14.83 17.42 26.85
N PRO A 7 -14.18 18.52 26.42
CA PRO A 7 -14.91 19.70 25.95
C PRO A 7 -15.74 19.41 24.70
N GLN A 8 -15.20 18.62 23.77
CA GLN A 8 -15.91 18.22 22.54
C GLN A 8 -17.09 17.30 22.84
N VAL A 9 -16.92 16.33 23.78
CA VAL A 9 -17.99 15.42 24.19
C VAL A 9 -19.11 16.21 24.89
N SER A 10 -18.78 17.15 25.77
CA SER A 10 -19.76 18.01 26.45
C SER A 10 -20.53 18.87 25.45
N SER A 11 -19.86 19.43 24.45
CA SER A 11 -20.48 20.21 23.38
C SER A 11 -21.45 19.37 22.53
N LEU A 12 -21.04 18.16 22.12
CA LEU A 12 -21.86 17.26 21.30
C LEU A 12 -23.10 16.79 22.05
N LEU A 13 -22.96 16.48 23.34
CA LEU A 13 -24.07 16.01 24.17
C LEU A 13 -24.90 17.15 24.80
N LYS A 14 -24.48 18.40 24.56
CA LYS A 14 -25.11 19.63 25.13
C LYS A 14 -25.30 19.51 26.65
N LYS A 15 -24.33 18.90 27.32
CA LYS A 15 -24.36 18.63 28.77
C LYS A 15 -22.95 18.67 29.34
N ASP A 16 -22.80 19.26 30.52
CA ASP A 16 -21.52 19.22 31.25
C ASP A 16 -21.24 17.78 31.73
N ILE A 17 -20.10 17.24 31.29
CA ILE A 17 -19.71 15.86 31.57
C ILE A 17 -18.41 15.83 32.34
N LYS A 18 -18.42 15.19 33.49
CA LYS A 18 -17.21 15.01 34.31
C LYS A 18 -16.17 14.17 33.57
N ILE A 19 -14.91 14.57 33.63
CA ILE A 19 -13.77 13.87 33.02
C ILE A 19 -13.73 12.38 33.38
N GLY A 20 -14.11 12.03 34.62
CA GLY A 20 -14.23 10.63 35.08
C GLY A 20 -15.24 9.81 34.28
N ALA A 21 -16.37 10.39 33.88
CA ALA A 21 -17.34 9.72 33.02
C ALA A 21 -16.80 9.45 31.62
N VAL A 22 -16.07 10.43 31.06
CA VAL A 22 -15.38 10.27 29.78
C VAL A 22 -14.30 9.19 29.86
N MET A 23 -13.51 9.14 30.94
CA MET A 23 -12.53 8.07 31.19
C MET A 23 -13.18 6.69 31.26
N MET A 24 -14.29 6.56 32.01
CA MET A 24 -15.02 5.27 32.10
C MET A 24 -15.62 4.86 30.76
N ALA A 25 -16.14 5.79 29.97
CA ALA A 25 -16.66 5.52 28.64
C ALA A 25 -15.55 5.04 27.70
N ILE A 26 -14.38 5.69 27.68
CA ILE A 26 -13.21 5.26 26.91
C ILE A 26 -12.79 3.84 27.30
N ASN A 27 -12.69 3.55 28.61
CA ASN A 27 -12.30 2.25 29.10
C ASN A 27 -13.30 1.14 28.74
N ARG A 28 -14.59 1.47 28.61
CA ARG A 28 -15.63 0.53 28.16
C ARG A 28 -15.67 0.33 26.65
N LEU A 29 -15.30 1.33 25.87
CA LEU A 29 -15.30 1.24 24.40
C LEU A 29 -14.11 0.42 23.85
N SER A 30 -12.98 0.43 24.57
CA SER A 30 -11.73 -0.07 24.06
C SER A 30 -11.59 -1.60 23.92
N PRO A 31 -12.00 -2.46 24.87
CA PRO A 31 -11.55 -3.86 24.79
C PRO A 31 -12.26 -4.74 23.76
N ALA A 32 -13.58 -4.60 23.60
CA ALA A 32 -14.35 -5.56 22.79
C ALA A 32 -14.20 -5.34 21.27
N SER A 33 -14.18 -4.08 20.82
CA SER A 33 -13.99 -3.76 19.40
C SER A 33 -12.54 -4.00 18.96
N GLU A 34 -11.58 -3.60 19.78
CA GLU A 34 -10.15 -3.81 19.49
C GLU A 34 -9.78 -5.30 19.49
N LEU A 35 -10.27 -6.08 20.46
CA LEU A 35 -10.07 -7.53 20.51
C LEU A 35 -10.70 -8.23 19.31
N ARG A 36 -11.89 -7.79 18.86
CA ARG A 36 -12.53 -8.34 17.66
C ARG A 36 -11.73 -8.02 16.40
N VAL A 37 -11.26 -6.78 16.25
CA VAL A 37 -10.43 -6.37 15.12
C VAL A 37 -9.12 -7.16 15.13
N ARG A 38 -8.43 -7.25 16.25
CA ARG A 38 -7.19 -8.04 16.39
C ARG A 38 -7.41 -9.52 16.06
N LYS A 39 -8.50 -10.13 16.55
CA LYS A 39 -8.83 -11.53 16.25
C LYS A 39 -9.10 -11.75 14.76
N ASN A 40 -9.83 -10.84 14.13
CA ASN A 40 -10.11 -10.90 12.71
C ASN A 40 -8.84 -10.73 11.87
N ILE A 41 -7.97 -9.78 12.25
CA ILE A 41 -6.69 -9.54 11.59
C ILE A 41 -5.78 -10.76 11.72
N LYS A 42 -5.66 -11.38 12.90
CA LYS A 42 -4.88 -12.63 13.07
C LYS A 42 -5.42 -13.74 12.17
N LYS A 43 -6.72 -13.97 12.17
CA LYS A 43 -7.34 -14.96 11.27
C LYS A 43 -7.05 -14.67 9.80
N PHE A 44 -7.00 -13.39 9.43
CA PHE A 44 -6.66 -12.99 8.08
C PHE A 44 -5.19 -13.23 7.75
N ALA A 45 -4.26 -12.85 8.64
CA ALA A 45 -2.83 -12.99 8.45
C ALA A 45 -2.42 -14.45 8.17
N VAL A 46 -2.99 -15.40 8.92
CA VAL A 46 -2.76 -16.84 8.72
C VAL A 46 -3.27 -17.33 7.35
N ASN A 47 -4.28 -16.66 6.77
CA ASN A 47 -4.85 -17.01 5.47
C ASN A 47 -4.24 -16.24 4.29
N LEU A 48 -3.18 -15.44 4.51
CA LEU A 48 -2.41 -14.85 3.42
C LEU A 48 -1.85 -15.97 2.52
N GLY A 49 -2.02 -15.79 1.21
CA GLY A 49 -1.53 -16.75 0.22
C GLY A 49 -0.02 -16.67 0.01
N ASP A 50 0.39 -16.86 -1.22
CA ASP A 50 1.80 -16.84 -1.61
C ASP A 50 2.37 -15.42 -1.57
N PHE A 51 3.67 -15.35 -1.30
CA PHE A 51 4.49 -14.14 -1.45
C PHE A 51 5.39 -14.30 -2.68
N ILE A 52 5.30 -13.36 -3.60
CA ILE A 52 6.15 -13.33 -4.80
C ILE A 52 7.05 -12.12 -4.68
N VAL A 53 8.36 -12.35 -4.69
CA VAL A 53 9.38 -11.30 -4.68
C VAL A 53 9.88 -11.06 -6.10
N ARG A 54 9.99 -9.79 -6.49
CA ARG A 54 10.64 -9.37 -7.74
C ARG A 54 11.68 -8.31 -7.43
N SER A 55 12.85 -8.44 -8.05
CA SER A 55 13.91 -7.43 -8.09
C SER A 55 13.95 -6.71 -9.43
N ASP A 56 14.91 -5.82 -9.58
CA ASP A 56 15.16 -5.09 -10.83
C ASP A 56 13.92 -4.35 -11.34
N LEU A 57 13.29 -3.58 -10.48
CA LEU A 57 12.19 -2.69 -10.82
C LEU A 57 12.64 -1.24 -10.89
N CYS A 58 11.90 -0.44 -11.65
CA CYS A 58 12.02 1.01 -11.71
C CYS A 58 10.63 1.64 -11.74
N ASP A 59 10.58 2.87 -11.25
CA ASP A 59 9.37 3.69 -11.12
C ASP A 59 9.57 5.01 -11.86
N PHE A 60 8.57 5.42 -12.63
CA PHE A 60 8.54 6.67 -13.37
C PHE A 60 7.22 7.38 -13.12
N THR A 61 7.28 8.65 -12.76
CA THR A 61 6.09 9.48 -12.58
C THR A 61 6.08 10.59 -13.64
N PHE A 62 5.02 10.64 -14.43
CA PHE A 62 4.82 11.63 -15.49
C PHE A 62 3.64 12.54 -15.17
N LYS A 63 3.75 13.80 -15.62
CA LYS A 63 2.61 14.73 -15.60
C LYS A 63 1.56 14.27 -16.61
N ASN A 64 0.27 14.31 -16.22
CA ASN A 64 -0.81 14.00 -17.15
C ASN A 64 -0.88 15.01 -18.29
N THR A 65 -0.78 14.52 -19.53
CA THR A 65 -0.90 15.28 -20.75
C THR A 65 -1.90 14.58 -21.70
N PRO A 66 -2.45 15.28 -22.70
CA PRO A 66 -3.35 14.64 -23.67
C PRO A 66 -2.69 13.53 -24.51
N SER A 67 -1.35 13.57 -24.68
CA SER A 67 -0.57 12.58 -25.43
C SER A 67 -0.23 11.34 -24.59
N LEU A 68 -0.11 11.47 -23.27
CA LEU A 68 0.39 10.44 -22.37
C LEU A 68 -0.31 9.08 -22.53
N LEU A 69 -1.64 9.06 -22.71
CA LEU A 69 -2.40 7.83 -22.92
C LEU A 69 -2.00 7.07 -24.20
N LYS A 70 -1.56 7.77 -25.23
CA LYS A 70 -1.06 7.13 -26.46
C LYS A 70 0.28 6.45 -26.20
N GLU A 71 1.13 7.07 -25.42
CA GLU A 71 2.44 6.51 -25.04
C GLU A 71 2.27 5.32 -24.10
N ILE A 72 1.32 5.38 -23.16
CA ILE A 72 0.93 4.23 -22.31
C ILE A 72 0.48 3.04 -23.19
N ALA A 73 -0.32 3.27 -24.22
CA ALA A 73 -0.76 2.20 -25.10
C ALA A 73 0.40 1.51 -25.83
N LYS A 74 1.45 2.23 -26.18
CA LYS A 74 2.65 1.66 -26.81
C LYS A 74 3.41 0.75 -25.84
N ILE A 75 3.65 1.19 -24.60
CA ILE A 75 4.37 0.37 -23.62
C ILE A 75 3.57 -0.87 -23.21
N LEU A 76 2.24 -0.77 -23.09
CA LEU A 76 1.36 -1.91 -22.85
C LEU A 76 1.44 -2.93 -23.99
N SER A 77 1.43 -2.48 -25.25
CA SER A 77 1.61 -3.35 -26.42
C SER A 77 2.95 -4.06 -26.39
N LYS A 78 4.02 -3.34 -26.02
CA LYS A 78 5.38 -3.89 -25.92
C LYS A 78 5.49 -4.93 -24.82
N SER A 79 4.83 -4.71 -23.67
CA SER A 79 4.84 -5.65 -22.56
C SER A 79 4.06 -6.94 -22.85
N ALA A 80 3.13 -6.91 -23.80
CA ALA A 80 2.35 -8.09 -24.20
C ALA A 80 3.18 -9.13 -24.97
N ASP A 81 4.34 -8.74 -25.49
CA ASP A 81 5.23 -9.65 -26.21
C ASP A 81 5.94 -10.68 -25.30
N SER A 82 5.91 -10.47 -23.97
CA SER A 82 6.51 -11.39 -22.99
C SER A 82 5.76 -11.34 -21.66
N ASN A 83 5.54 -12.51 -21.10
CA ASN A 83 4.94 -12.65 -19.75
C ASN A 83 5.94 -12.39 -18.60
N ASP A 84 7.20 -12.11 -18.92
CA ASP A 84 8.27 -11.94 -17.92
C ASP A 84 8.36 -10.53 -17.38
N TYR A 85 7.65 -9.58 -18.00
CA TYR A 85 7.67 -8.19 -17.59
C TYR A 85 6.65 -7.93 -16.46
N PHE A 86 7.12 -7.23 -15.44
CA PHE A 86 6.23 -6.55 -14.51
C PHE A 86 5.93 -5.17 -15.07
N LEU A 87 4.67 -4.84 -15.18
CA LEU A 87 4.24 -3.51 -15.62
C LEU A 87 2.94 -3.15 -14.92
N THR A 88 2.93 -2.03 -14.22
CA THR A 88 1.71 -1.42 -13.70
C THR A 88 1.67 0.05 -14.09
N VAL A 89 0.47 0.53 -14.36
CA VAL A 89 0.20 1.93 -14.68
C VAL A 89 -0.93 2.41 -13.78
N SER A 90 -0.65 3.44 -12.99
CA SER A 90 -1.61 4.09 -12.11
C SER A 90 -1.80 5.54 -12.54
N GLN A 91 -2.96 5.86 -13.12
CA GLN A 91 -3.27 7.24 -13.50
C GLN A 91 -4.09 7.93 -12.42
N GLY A 92 -3.50 8.96 -11.81
CA GLY A 92 -4.17 9.88 -10.92
C GLY A 92 -4.81 11.08 -11.66
N ILE A 93 -5.24 12.08 -10.92
CA ILE A 93 -5.83 13.31 -11.49
C ILE A 93 -4.75 14.18 -12.15
N PHE A 94 -3.57 14.27 -11.54
CA PHE A 94 -2.50 15.21 -11.97
C PHE A 94 -1.32 14.51 -12.62
N GLU A 95 -1.07 13.26 -12.26
CA GLU A 95 0.11 12.50 -12.64
C GLU A 95 -0.21 11.02 -12.88
N THR A 96 0.66 10.37 -13.63
CA THR A 96 0.62 8.94 -13.91
C THR A 96 1.93 8.31 -13.47
N ASN A 97 1.80 7.24 -12.69
CA ASN A 97 2.93 6.44 -12.23
C ASN A 97 3.02 5.14 -13.05
N ILE A 98 4.25 4.75 -13.40
CA ILE A 98 4.57 3.53 -14.15
C ILE A 98 5.65 2.78 -13.39
N VAL A 99 5.29 1.64 -12.79
CA VAL A 99 6.28 0.72 -12.19
C VAL A 99 6.50 -0.43 -13.14
N THR A 100 7.75 -0.70 -13.48
CA THR A 100 8.09 -1.72 -14.47
C THR A 100 9.42 -2.41 -14.19
N SER A 101 9.61 -3.58 -14.82
CA SER A 101 10.90 -4.26 -14.84
C SER A 101 11.96 -3.43 -15.52
N LYS A 102 13.19 -3.45 -15.00
CA LYS A 102 14.36 -2.69 -15.50
C LYS A 102 14.63 -2.93 -17.00
N ASN A 103 14.30 -4.12 -17.49
CA ASN A 103 14.45 -4.45 -18.91
C ASN A 103 13.55 -3.62 -19.85
N LEU A 104 12.44 -3.09 -19.35
CA LEU A 104 11.57 -2.18 -20.12
C LEU A 104 12.01 -0.71 -20.03
N ARG A 105 12.93 -0.39 -19.13
CA ARG A 105 13.40 0.99 -18.92
C ARG A 105 13.81 1.71 -20.21
N PRO A 106 14.63 1.12 -21.11
CA PRO A 106 15.02 1.81 -22.35
C PRO A 106 13.80 2.17 -23.22
N PHE A 107 12.79 1.32 -23.25
CA PHE A 107 11.55 1.58 -24.00
C PHE A 107 10.70 2.65 -23.33
N VAL A 108 10.66 2.70 -22.00
CA VAL A 108 9.98 3.79 -21.28
C VAL A 108 10.67 5.11 -21.59
N GLU A 109 11.99 5.19 -21.47
CA GLU A 109 12.76 6.40 -21.72
C GLU A 109 12.60 6.89 -23.17
N GLU A 110 12.56 5.98 -24.16
CA GLU A 110 12.34 6.30 -25.56
C GLU A 110 10.91 6.76 -25.86
N ILE A 111 9.92 5.97 -25.43
CA ILE A 111 8.50 6.22 -25.74
C ILE A 111 7.99 7.49 -25.06
N PHE A 112 8.42 7.74 -23.81
CA PHE A 112 7.96 8.88 -23.02
C PHE A 112 8.91 10.10 -23.07
N GLU A 113 9.92 10.08 -23.96
CA GLU A 113 10.82 11.23 -24.16
C GLU A 113 10.09 12.56 -24.37
N PRO A 114 8.97 12.63 -25.13
CA PRO A 114 8.23 13.89 -25.31
C PRO A 114 7.38 14.28 -24.12
N GLU A 115 7.25 13.43 -23.11
CA GLU A 115 6.40 13.66 -21.93
C GLU A 115 7.18 14.31 -20.77
N THR A 116 6.45 14.97 -19.86
CA THR A 116 7.09 15.61 -18.70
C THR A 116 7.29 14.61 -17.58
N LEU A 117 8.52 14.14 -17.41
CA LEU A 117 8.93 13.33 -16.28
C LEU A 117 8.99 14.20 -15.01
N ILE A 118 8.28 13.78 -13.95
CA ILE A 118 8.27 14.42 -12.63
C ILE A 118 9.33 13.79 -11.74
N ASN A 119 9.37 12.45 -11.72
CA ASN A 119 10.28 11.68 -10.86
C ASN A 119 10.62 10.34 -11.51
N SER A 120 11.81 9.83 -11.21
CA SER A 120 12.16 8.43 -11.49
C SER A 120 12.99 7.85 -10.35
N VAL A 121 12.70 6.60 -9.99
CA VAL A 121 13.41 5.86 -8.95
C VAL A 121 13.82 4.51 -9.51
N LEU A 122 15.08 4.18 -9.35
CA LEU A 122 15.68 2.93 -9.80
C LEU A 122 15.98 2.02 -8.61
N ASP A 123 16.43 0.81 -8.91
CA ASP A 123 16.88 -0.17 -7.92
C ASP A 123 15.79 -0.44 -6.86
N LEU A 124 14.61 -0.76 -7.39
CA LEU A 124 13.43 -1.12 -6.63
C LEU A 124 13.18 -2.62 -6.68
N ALA A 125 12.55 -3.11 -5.64
CA ALA A 125 12.04 -4.47 -5.55
C ALA A 125 10.60 -4.47 -5.00
N SER A 126 9.88 -5.54 -5.25
CA SER A 126 8.50 -5.67 -4.78
C SER A 126 8.22 -7.00 -4.11
N ILE A 127 7.23 -6.99 -3.24
CA ILE A 127 6.60 -8.17 -2.67
C ILE A 127 5.12 -8.12 -3.00
N THR A 128 4.67 -9.08 -3.79
CA THR A 128 3.24 -9.28 -4.07
C THR A 128 2.69 -10.33 -3.13
N ILE A 129 1.65 -9.97 -2.39
CA ILE A 129 0.96 -10.81 -1.43
C ILE A 129 -0.39 -11.20 -2.02
N LYS A 130 -0.67 -12.48 -2.13
CA LYS A 130 -1.99 -12.96 -2.48
C LYS A 130 -2.93 -12.83 -1.28
N LEU A 131 -3.96 -12.02 -1.43
CA LEU A 131 -4.95 -11.77 -0.38
C LEU A 131 -6.07 -12.82 -0.43
N PRO A 132 -6.66 -13.22 0.73
CA PRO A 132 -7.84 -14.05 0.77
C PRO A 132 -9.02 -13.41 0.05
N LYS A 133 -9.94 -14.20 -0.49
CA LYS A 133 -11.12 -13.70 -1.23
C LYS A 133 -12.01 -12.77 -0.42
N GLU A 134 -12.02 -12.94 0.89
CA GLU A 134 -12.81 -12.16 1.85
C GLU A 134 -12.18 -10.81 2.22
N ASN A 135 -11.03 -10.45 1.63
CA ASN A 135 -10.27 -9.25 1.97
C ASN A 135 -11.10 -7.96 1.85
N GLN A 136 -11.97 -7.86 0.84
CA GLN A 136 -12.78 -6.67 0.58
C GLN A 136 -13.82 -6.42 1.69
N ALA A 137 -14.29 -7.47 2.35
CA ALA A 137 -15.23 -7.36 3.47
C ALA A 137 -14.53 -7.14 4.82
N GLN A 138 -13.21 -7.26 4.85
CA GLN A 138 -12.42 -7.20 6.08
C GLN A 138 -11.71 -5.85 6.23
N SER A 139 -12.19 -5.01 7.12
CA SER A 139 -11.53 -3.73 7.44
C SER A 139 -10.20 -3.95 8.18
N GLY A 140 -9.23 -3.04 7.93
CA GLY A 140 -7.99 -2.96 8.70
C GLY A 140 -6.82 -3.79 8.18
N ILE A 141 -6.96 -4.52 7.08
CA ILE A 141 -5.89 -5.35 6.50
C ILE A 141 -4.69 -4.51 6.09
N TYR A 142 -4.92 -3.50 5.27
CA TYR A 142 -3.87 -2.58 4.84
C TYR A 142 -3.19 -1.90 6.03
N TYR A 143 -3.97 -1.42 6.99
CA TYR A 143 -3.43 -0.83 8.22
C TYR A 143 -2.51 -1.81 8.95
N PHE A 144 -2.91 -3.07 9.07
CA PHE A 144 -2.13 -4.08 9.78
C PHE A 144 -0.79 -4.35 9.10
N ILE A 145 -0.78 -4.51 7.78
CA ILE A 145 0.43 -4.72 6.98
C ILE A 145 1.33 -3.48 7.04
N LEU A 146 0.79 -2.32 6.69
CA LEU A 146 1.57 -1.08 6.59
C LEU A 146 2.11 -0.61 7.94
N LYS A 147 1.38 -0.86 9.03
CA LYS A 147 1.84 -0.57 10.38
C LYS A 147 3.15 -1.29 10.71
N GLN A 148 3.29 -2.56 10.35
CA GLN A 148 4.52 -3.33 10.66
C GLN A 148 5.72 -2.75 9.91
N LEU A 149 5.54 -2.39 8.65
CA LEU A 149 6.59 -1.77 7.85
C LEU A 149 6.98 -0.38 8.37
N ALA A 150 5.98 0.43 8.74
CA ALA A 150 6.21 1.75 9.33
C ALA A 150 6.96 1.68 10.67
N TRP A 151 6.69 0.67 11.51
CA TRP A 151 7.40 0.49 12.80
C TRP A 151 8.83 -0.02 12.62
N ALA A 152 9.13 -0.61 11.45
CA ALA A 152 10.46 -1.03 11.06
C ALA A 152 11.23 0.05 10.29
N ASP A 153 10.64 1.26 10.17
CA ASP A 153 11.22 2.40 9.44
C ASP A 153 11.54 2.09 7.97
N ILE A 154 10.69 1.27 7.32
CA ILE A 154 10.82 0.92 5.91
C ILE A 154 10.03 1.92 5.06
N PRO A 155 10.71 2.77 4.24
CA PRO A 155 10.05 3.67 3.32
C PRO A 155 9.36 2.88 2.20
N LEU A 156 8.12 3.24 1.89
CA LEU A 156 7.39 2.64 0.79
C LEU A 156 7.50 3.54 -0.43
N GLN A 157 7.86 2.95 -1.58
CA GLN A 157 7.87 3.66 -2.86
C GLN A 157 6.48 3.67 -3.47
N GLU A 158 5.85 2.49 -3.58
CA GLU A 158 4.52 2.32 -4.14
C GLU A 158 3.72 1.22 -3.44
N ILE A 159 2.40 1.35 -3.47
CA ILE A 159 1.46 0.31 -3.08
C ILE A 159 0.47 0.10 -4.22
N ILE A 160 0.52 -1.08 -4.80
CA ILE A 160 -0.35 -1.46 -5.92
C ILE A 160 -1.31 -2.54 -5.41
N SER A 161 -2.58 -2.39 -5.67
CA SER A 161 -3.58 -3.34 -5.21
C SER A 161 -4.60 -3.67 -6.27
N THR A 162 -4.88 -4.95 -6.41
CA THR A 162 -6.00 -5.49 -7.16
C THR A 162 -7.01 -6.12 -6.19
N THR A 163 -8.02 -6.81 -6.71
CA THR A 163 -9.04 -7.46 -5.88
C THR A 163 -8.44 -8.46 -4.88
N ASN A 164 -7.44 -9.24 -5.30
CA ASN A 164 -6.89 -10.34 -4.49
C ASN A 164 -5.37 -10.29 -4.36
N GLU A 165 -4.75 -9.17 -4.67
CA GLU A 165 -3.31 -8.98 -4.56
C GLU A 165 -2.98 -7.61 -4.00
N MET A 166 -1.93 -7.55 -3.20
CA MET A 166 -1.30 -6.34 -2.73
C MET A 166 0.19 -6.44 -3.01
N THR A 167 0.70 -5.51 -3.81
CA THR A 167 2.12 -5.38 -4.10
C THR A 167 2.68 -4.17 -3.37
N ILE A 168 3.73 -4.40 -2.62
CA ILE A 168 4.48 -3.37 -1.90
C ILE A 168 5.80 -3.21 -2.63
N VAL A 169 6.11 -2.00 -3.07
CA VAL A 169 7.36 -1.64 -3.72
C VAL A 169 8.22 -0.86 -2.74
N VAL A 170 9.45 -1.30 -2.57
CA VAL A 170 10.46 -0.71 -1.69
C VAL A 170 11.79 -0.61 -2.43
N LYS A 171 12.77 0.05 -1.84
CA LYS A 171 14.13 -0.03 -2.34
C LYS A 171 14.66 -1.45 -2.24
N GLU A 172 15.55 -1.83 -3.16
CA GLU A 172 16.11 -3.18 -3.21
C GLU A 172 16.88 -3.53 -1.92
N GLU A 173 17.51 -2.57 -1.27
CA GLU A 173 18.20 -2.74 0.01
C GLU A 173 17.26 -3.17 1.15
N ASP A 174 15.99 -2.78 1.11
CA ASP A 174 14.99 -3.03 2.15
C ASP A 174 14.19 -4.33 1.93
N ILE A 175 14.35 -5.00 0.78
CA ILE A 175 13.48 -6.11 0.38
C ILE A 175 13.54 -7.30 1.34
N ASN A 176 14.72 -7.65 1.83
CA ASN A 176 14.93 -8.78 2.73
C ASN A 176 14.24 -8.55 4.08
N GLN A 177 14.38 -7.33 4.62
CA GLN A 177 13.74 -6.96 5.89
C GLN A 177 12.23 -6.91 5.74
N THR A 178 11.74 -6.34 4.63
CA THR A 178 10.31 -6.29 4.28
C THR A 178 9.73 -7.69 4.21
N PHE A 179 10.39 -8.60 3.51
CA PHE A 179 9.95 -9.99 3.38
C PHE A 179 9.90 -10.71 4.73
N ALA A 180 10.94 -10.57 5.56
CA ALA A 180 10.98 -11.19 6.89
C ALA A 180 9.81 -10.72 7.76
N ILE A 181 9.53 -9.42 7.81
CA ILE A 181 8.41 -8.84 8.57
C ILE A 181 7.07 -9.41 8.10
N LEU A 182 6.86 -9.47 6.79
CA LEU A 182 5.61 -9.97 6.21
C LEU A 182 5.42 -11.47 6.47
N MET A 183 6.51 -12.25 6.44
CA MET A 183 6.47 -13.67 6.78
C MET A 183 6.17 -13.90 8.27
N ASP A 184 6.77 -13.13 9.16
CA ASP A 184 6.50 -13.21 10.60
C ASP A 184 5.04 -12.91 10.92
N MET A 185 4.44 -11.96 10.20
CA MET A 185 3.00 -11.66 10.32
C MET A 185 2.11 -12.85 9.93
N LYS A 186 2.51 -13.62 8.92
CA LYS A 186 1.75 -14.81 8.46
C LYS A 186 1.84 -15.96 9.46
N LEU A 187 2.95 -16.06 10.18
CA LEU A 187 3.24 -17.15 11.10
C LEU A 187 2.77 -16.88 12.55
N SER A 188 2.38 -15.62 12.88
CA SER A 188 1.97 -15.17 14.22
C SER A 188 0.46 -15.23 14.44
#